data_2b05d6d10ac4cdd913e72df3d65d818f
#
_entry.id   2b05d6d10ac4cdd913e72df3d65d818f
#
_cell.length_a   1.000
_cell.length_b   1.000
_cell.length_c   1.000
_cell.angle_alpha   90.00
_cell.angle_beta   90.00
_cell.angle_gamma   90.00
#
_symmetry.space_group_name_H-M   'P 1'
#
loop_
_entity.id
_entity.type
_entity.pdbx_description
1 polymer ?
#
loop_
_entity_poly.entity_id
_entity_poly.type
_entity_poly.pdbx_seq_one_letter_code
_entity_poly.pdbx_strand_id
1 'polypeptide(L)'
;VVRGVLVALVEVNYWYFKLAGYDLLRLLGGYLNMNELAIARAIHILSIVIWIGGVAFVTMVLIPVIRQSPYKHDQMEIFNGIENRFAFIARFTVLLAGISGFYMVYQLSAWQRFSDARYFWMHAMVFIWLMFIFALFVIEPFFIKNHGRLIKDGNGISDLKKTQTVHAVIFILSVITIFISVLGAHGVLN
;
A
#
# COMPACT_ATOMS: atom_id res chain seq x y z
N VAL A 1 -38.09 -5.55 -57.24
CA VAL A 1 -38.43 -6.05 -55.90
C VAL A 1 -37.27 -6.85 -55.33
N VAL A 2 -36.68 -7.80 -56.03
CA VAL A 2 -35.59 -8.69 -55.52
C VAL A 2 -34.32 -7.94 -55.16
N ARG A 3 -33.93 -6.90 -55.91
CA ARG A 3 -32.72 -6.07 -55.62
C ARG A 3 -32.83 -5.27 -54.33
N GLY A 4 -34.02 -4.78 -53.98
CA GLY A 4 -34.25 -4.01 -52.75
C GLY A 4 -34.17 -4.87 -51.47
N VAL A 5 -34.67 -6.11 -51.57
CA VAL A 5 -34.63 -7.08 -50.45
C VAL A 5 -33.18 -7.54 -50.16
N LEU A 6 -32.38 -7.76 -51.22
CA LEU A 6 -30.98 -8.14 -51.08
C LEU A 6 -30.15 -7.03 -50.43
N VAL A 7 -30.34 -5.76 -50.81
CA VAL A 7 -29.66 -4.61 -50.19
C VAL A 7 -30.07 -4.48 -48.74
N ALA A 8 -31.34 -4.58 -48.39
CA ALA A 8 -31.81 -4.53 -47.02
C ALA A 8 -31.24 -5.66 -46.15
N LEU A 9 -31.12 -6.87 -46.66
CA LEU A 9 -30.52 -7.99 -45.94
C LEU A 9 -29.01 -7.82 -45.71
N VAL A 10 -28.30 -7.22 -46.65
CA VAL A 10 -26.85 -6.93 -46.53
C VAL A 10 -26.64 -5.82 -45.49
N GLU A 11 -27.48 -4.77 -45.50
CA GLU A 11 -27.39 -3.68 -44.51
C GLU A 11 -27.74 -4.15 -43.11
N VAL A 12 -28.80 -4.95 -42.94
CA VAL A 12 -29.17 -5.54 -41.65
C VAL A 12 -28.07 -6.41 -41.08
N ASN A 13 -27.47 -7.29 -41.91
CA ASN A 13 -26.34 -8.11 -41.48
C ASN A 13 -25.10 -7.27 -41.12
N TYR A 14 -24.80 -6.21 -41.88
CA TYR A 14 -23.69 -5.29 -41.57
C TYR A 14 -23.89 -4.62 -40.23
N TRP A 15 -25.11 -4.14 -39.90
CA TRP A 15 -25.44 -3.52 -38.61
C TRP A 15 -25.38 -4.53 -37.45
N TYR A 16 -25.84 -5.76 -37.65
CA TYR A 16 -25.73 -6.83 -36.66
C TYR A 16 -24.28 -7.18 -36.34
N PHE A 17 -23.43 -7.35 -37.38
CA PHE A 17 -22.00 -7.60 -37.19
C PHE A 17 -21.27 -6.42 -36.48
N LYS A 18 -21.67 -5.21 -36.82
CA LYS A 18 -21.11 -4.01 -36.23
C LYS A 18 -21.50 -3.88 -34.73
N LEU A 19 -22.77 -4.09 -34.42
CA LEU A 19 -23.27 -4.08 -33.03
C LEU A 19 -22.66 -5.21 -32.19
N ALA A 20 -22.64 -6.44 -32.70
CA ALA A 20 -22.01 -7.57 -32.01
C ALA A 20 -20.50 -7.36 -31.78
N GLY A 21 -19.80 -6.73 -32.71
CA GLY A 21 -18.38 -6.37 -32.56
C GLY A 21 -18.15 -5.32 -31.49
N TYR A 22 -19.02 -4.29 -31.40
CA TYR A 22 -18.94 -3.29 -30.33
C TYR A 22 -19.24 -3.87 -28.95
N ASP A 23 -20.25 -4.75 -28.85
CA ASP A 23 -20.58 -5.41 -27.59
C ASP A 23 -19.47 -6.36 -27.14
N LEU A 24 -18.89 -7.12 -28.07
CA LEU A 24 -17.76 -8.00 -27.78
C LEU A 24 -16.52 -7.21 -27.30
N LEU A 25 -16.17 -6.11 -28.00
CA LEU A 25 -15.04 -5.25 -27.60
C LEU A 25 -15.29 -4.59 -26.25
N ARG A 26 -16.52 -4.19 -25.98
CA ARG A 26 -16.91 -3.62 -24.68
C ARG A 26 -16.85 -4.65 -23.56
N LEU A 27 -17.31 -5.88 -23.83
CA LEU A 27 -17.22 -7.00 -22.88
C LEU A 27 -15.76 -7.39 -22.60
N LEU A 28 -14.93 -7.50 -23.65
CA LEU A 28 -13.49 -7.78 -23.51
C LEU A 28 -12.77 -6.65 -22.78
N GLY A 29 -13.06 -5.39 -23.10
CA GLY A 29 -12.52 -4.24 -22.40
C GLY A 29 -12.92 -4.20 -20.91
N GLY A 30 -14.18 -4.51 -20.61
CA GLY A 30 -14.66 -4.65 -19.24
C GLY A 30 -13.98 -5.80 -18.48
N TYR A 31 -13.79 -6.93 -19.13
CA TYR A 31 -13.11 -8.10 -18.55
C TYR A 31 -11.62 -7.84 -18.29
N LEU A 32 -10.93 -7.18 -19.21
CA LEU A 32 -9.52 -6.79 -19.03
C LEU A 32 -9.37 -5.80 -17.87
N ASN A 33 -10.22 -4.76 -17.80
CA ASN A 33 -10.22 -3.80 -16.70
C ASN A 33 -10.50 -4.45 -15.34
N MET A 34 -11.37 -5.42 -15.27
CA MET A 34 -11.65 -6.17 -14.04
C MET A 34 -10.43 -6.96 -13.56
N ASN A 35 -9.70 -7.58 -14.49
CA ASN A 35 -8.48 -8.33 -14.17
C ASN A 35 -7.36 -7.39 -13.70
N GLU A 36 -7.16 -6.26 -14.37
CA GLU A 36 -6.15 -5.25 -13.97
C GLU A 36 -6.44 -4.70 -12.57
N LEU A 37 -7.70 -4.40 -12.26
CA LEU A 37 -8.11 -3.93 -10.94
C LEU A 37 -7.89 -5.00 -9.85
N ALA A 38 -8.17 -6.27 -10.16
CA ALA A 38 -7.93 -7.38 -9.25
C ALA A 38 -6.43 -7.57 -8.96
N ILE A 39 -5.58 -7.47 -10.00
CA ILE A 39 -4.12 -7.53 -9.87
C ILE A 39 -3.61 -6.35 -9.03
N ALA A 40 -4.05 -5.13 -9.32
CA ALA A 40 -3.66 -3.94 -8.57
C ALA A 40 -4.03 -4.07 -7.09
N ARG A 41 -5.22 -4.61 -6.80
CA ARG A 41 -5.68 -4.88 -5.42
C ARG A 41 -4.81 -5.93 -4.74
N ALA A 42 -4.46 -7.00 -5.43
CA ALA A 42 -3.58 -8.04 -4.89
C ALA A 42 -2.18 -7.49 -4.56
N ILE A 43 -1.59 -6.70 -5.47
CA ILE A 43 -0.30 -6.03 -5.25
C ILE A 43 -0.40 -5.09 -4.04
N HIS A 44 -1.46 -4.30 -3.95
CA HIS A 44 -1.69 -3.37 -2.83
C HIS A 44 -1.74 -4.09 -1.50
N ILE A 45 -2.56 -5.14 -1.39
CA ILE A 45 -2.71 -5.93 -0.17
C ILE A 45 -1.40 -6.61 0.22
N LEU A 46 -0.71 -7.27 -0.73
CA LEU A 46 0.56 -7.93 -0.45
C LEU A 46 1.63 -6.94 0.00
N SER A 47 1.68 -5.76 -0.59
CA SER A 47 2.59 -4.69 -0.20
C SER A 47 2.34 -4.24 1.24
N ILE A 48 1.07 -4.05 1.62
CA ILE A 48 0.68 -3.70 2.99
C ILE A 48 1.04 -4.82 3.97
N VAL A 49 0.79 -6.08 3.63
CA VAL A 49 1.10 -7.23 4.49
C VAL A 49 2.59 -7.32 4.77
N ILE A 50 3.44 -7.19 3.76
CA ILE A 50 4.90 -7.24 3.92
C ILE A 50 5.38 -6.03 4.74
N TRP A 51 4.93 -4.85 4.42
CA TRP A 51 5.34 -3.62 5.07
C TRP A 51 4.87 -3.56 6.53
N ILE A 52 3.56 -3.65 6.80
CA ILE A 52 3.02 -3.54 8.16
C ILE A 52 3.37 -4.77 8.99
N GLY A 53 3.41 -5.97 8.38
CA GLY A 53 3.88 -7.19 9.03
C GLY A 53 5.34 -7.09 9.47
N GLY A 54 6.20 -6.44 8.66
CA GLY A 54 7.58 -6.15 9.05
C GLY A 54 7.66 -5.17 10.22
N VAL A 55 6.87 -4.11 10.24
CA VAL A 55 6.78 -3.19 11.38
C VAL A 55 6.32 -3.93 12.64
N ALA A 56 5.32 -4.82 12.52
CA ALA A 56 4.87 -5.68 13.61
C ALA A 56 6.00 -6.57 14.15
N PHE A 57 6.73 -7.24 13.25
CA PHE A 57 7.86 -8.09 13.61
C PHE A 57 8.96 -7.32 14.37
N VAL A 58 9.36 -6.16 13.85
CA VAL A 58 10.36 -5.30 14.50
C VAL A 58 9.88 -4.89 15.89
N THR A 59 8.63 -4.46 16.02
CA THR A 59 8.08 -3.91 17.26
C THR A 59 7.87 -4.97 18.33
N MET A 60 7.28 -6.12 17.94
CA MET A 60 6.80 -7.14 18.89
C MET A 60 7.83 -8.24 19.16
N VAL A 61 8.75 -8.46 18.24
CA VAL A 61 9.70 -9.57 18.33
C VAL A 61 11.13 -9.07 18.40
N LEU A 62 11.58 -8.34 17.40
CA LEU A 62 13.00 -8.00 17.25
C LEU A 62 13.50 -7.13 18.41
N ILE A 63 12.87 -5.99 18.66
CA ILE A 63 13.31 -5.06 19.71
C ILE A 63 13.23 -5.69 21.10
N PRO A 64 12.14 -6.39 21.51
CA PRO A 64 12.12 -7.09 22.79
C PRO A 64 13.21 -8.14 22.97
N VAL A 65 13.48 -8.95 21.94
CA VAL A 65 14.52 -9.99 21.98
C VAL A 65 15.90 -9.36 22.12
N ILE A 66 16.22 -8.34 21.33
CA ILE A 66 17.50 -7.66 21.42
C ILE A 66 17.70 -7.02 22.79
N ARG A 67 16.70 -6.39 23.36
CA ARG A 67 16.76 -5.76 24.68
C ARG A 67 17.01 -6.75 25.83
N GLN A 68 16.57 -8.00 25.66
CA GLN A 68 16.78 -9.07 26.66
C GLN A 68 18.12 -9.79 26.47
N SER A 69 18.83 -9.56 25.37
CA SER A 69 20.12 -10.20 25.11
C SER A 69 21.15 -9.85 26.19
N PRO A 70 21.94 -10.81 26.68
CA PRO A 70 23.01 -10.55 27.63
C PRO A 70 24.21 -9.80 27.01
N TYR A 71 24.33 -9.82 25.68
CA TYR A 71 25.45 -9.22 24.93
C TYR A 71 25.14 -7.76 24.59
N LYS A 72 25.26 -6.87 25.60
CA LYS A 72 24.89 -5.45 25.47
C LYS A 72 25.69 -4.68 24.42
N HIS A 73 26.93 -5.11 24.15
CA HIS A 73 27.80 -4.40 23.21
C HIS A 73 27.31 -4.54 21.76
N ASP A 74 26.72 -5.68 21.41
CA ASP A 74 26.37 -6.00 20.03
C ASP A 74 24.89 -5.71 19.71
N GLN A 75 24.08 -5.34 20.74
CA GLN A 75 22.62 -5.15 20.58
C GLN A 75 22.27 -4.15 19.48
N MET A 76 22.95 -3.01 19.44
CA MET A 76 22.66 -1.94 18.49
C MET A 76 23.17 -2.31 17.08
N GLU A 77 24.28 -2.99 16.98
CA GLU A 77 24.81 -3.46 15.68
C GLU A 77 23.88 -4.48 15.03
N ILE A 78 23.41 -5.46 15.81
CA ILE A 78 22.44 -6.46 15.33
C ILE A 78 21.13 -5.78 14.93
N PHE A 79 20.61 -4.86 15.75
CA PHE A 79 19.40 -4.11 15.44
C PHE A 79 19.52 -3.35 14.13
N ASN A 80 20.57 -2.53 14.00
CA ASN A 80 20.82 -1.73 12.80
C ASN A 80 21.01 -2.60 11.54
N GLY A 81 21.66 -3.74 11.66
CA GLY A 81 21.86 -4.67 10.54
C GLY A 81 20.54 -5.25 10.01
N ILE A 82 19.62 -5.58 10.89
CA ILE A 82 18.29 -6.11 10.52
C ILE A 82 17.38 -4.97 10.04
N GLU A 83 17.36 -3.85 10.76
CA GLU A 83 16.54 -2.68 10.43
C GLU A 83 16.88 -2.12 9.04
N ASN A 84 18.16 -1.99 8.69
CA ASN A 84 18.59 -1.52 7.37
C ASN A 84 18.09 -2.42 6.23
N ARG A 85 18.12 -3.75 6.42
CA ARG A 85 17.58 -4.70 5.42
C ARG A 85 16.07 -4.59 5.31
N PHE A 86 15.38 -4.48 6.44
CA PHE A 86 13.94 -4.30 6.46
C PHE A 86 13.53 -2.96 5.84
N ALA A 87 14.23 -1.88 6.15
CA ALA A 87 13.96 -0.56 5.59
C ALA A 87 14.07 -0.54 4.06
N PHE A 88 15.03 -1.29 3.47
CA PHE A 88 15.10 -1.44 2.02
C PHE A 88 13.85 -2.11 1.44
N ILE A 89 13.39 -3.21 2.06
CA ILE A 89 12.15 -3.90 1.65
C ILE A 89 10.94 -3.00 1.85
N ALA A 90 10.88 -2.29 2.99
CA ALA A 90 9.79 -1.38 3.31
C ALA A 90 9.68 -0.22 2.31
N ARG A 91 10.79 0.38 1.87
CA ARG A 91 10.78 1.42 0.83
C ARG A 91 10.13 0.93 -0.45
N PHE A 92 10.49 -0.26 -0.90
CA PHE A 92 9.93 -0.83 -2.11
C PHE A 92 8.43 -1.14 -1.96
N THR A 93 8.04 -1.77 -0.86
CA THR A 93 6.64 -2.16 -0.63
C THR A 93 5.74 -0.95 -0.37
N VAL A 94 6.22 0.09 0.31
CA VAL A 94 5.48 1.36 0.50
C VAL A 94 5.22 2.05 -0.84
N LEU A 95 6.22 2.10 -1.74
CA LEU A 95 6.02 2.64 -3.08
C LEU A 95 5.00 1.82 -3.88
N LEU A 96 5.10 0.49 -3.87
CA LEU A 96 4.13 -0.38 -4.54
C LEU A 96 2.72 -0.20 -3.99
N ALA A 97 2.56 -0.08 -2.67
CA ALA A 97 1.26 0.18 -2.04
C ALA A 97 0.67 1.52 -2.53
N GLY A 98 1.47 2.59 -2.59
CA GLY A 98 1.02 3.88 -3.12
C GLY A 98 0.64 3.81 -4.59
N ILE A 99 1.51 3.29 -5.44
CA ILE A 99 1.27 3.20 -6.90
C ILE A 99 0.01 2.38 -7.18
N SER A 100 -0.12 1.20 -6.58
CA SER A 100 -1.30 0.34 -6.78
C SER A 100 -2.57 0.96 -6.20
N GLY A 101 -2.49 1.65 -5.07
CA GLY A 101 -3.61 2.37 -4.46
C GLY A 101 -4.12 3.50 -5.35
N PHE A 102 -3.25 4.39 -5.82
CA PHE A 102 -3.62 5.48 -6.73
C PHE A 102 -4.08 4.97 -8.10
N TYR A 103 -3.50 3.88 -8.61
CA TYR A 103 -3.99 3.23 -9.82
C TYR A 103 -5.44 2.75 -9.67
N MET A 104 -5.79 2.14 -8.53
CA MET A 104 -7.18 1.76 -8.24
C MET A 104 -8.12 2.96 -8.17
N VAL A 105 -7.70 4.07 -7.54
CA VAL A 105 -8.49 5.31 -7.51
C VAL A 105 -8.76 5.84 -8.92
N TYR A 106 -7.74 5.80 -9.78
CA TYR A 106 -7.84 6.20 -11.18
C TYR A 106 -8.83 5.31 -11.95
N GLN A 107 -8.66 3.99 -11.91
CA GLN A 107 -9.50 3.03 -12.62
C GLN A 107 -10.98 3.06 -12.19
N LEU A 108 -11.22 3.31 -10.90
CA LEU A 108 -12.57 3.43 -10.36
C LEU A 108 -13.17 4.83 -10.51
N SER A 109 -12.46 5.79 -11.12
CA SER A 109 -12.85 7.21 -11.19
C SER A 109 -13.26 7.77 -9.82
N ALA A 110 -12.55 7.34 -8.76
CA ALA A 110 -12.94 7.56 -7.37
C ALA A 110 -12.34 8.84 -6.74
N TRP A 111 -11.80 9.76 -7.56
CA TRP A 111 -11.20 11.01 -7.07
C TRP A 111 -12.18 11.89 -6.28
N GLN A 112 -13.45 11.89 -6.66
CA GLN A 112 -14.50 12.65 -5.96
C GLN A 112 -14.68 12.21 -4.51
N ARG A 113 -14.33 10.96 -4.16
CA ARG A 113 -14.41 10.46 -2.78
C ARG A 113 -13.49 11.21 -1.82
N PHE A 114 -12.41 11.82 -2.32
CA PHE A 114 -11.55 12.67 -1.50
C PHE A 114 -12.20 14.01 -1.10
N SER A 115 -13.27 14.42 -1.76
CA SER A 115 -14.01 15.64 -1.41
C SER A 115 -15.21 15.35 -0.51
N ASP A 116 -15.52 14.08 -0.21
CA ASP A 116 -16.67 13.66 0.56
C ASP A 116 -16.23 13.09 1.92
N ALA A 117 -16.71 13.70 3.00
CA ALA A 117 -16.36 13.32 4.38
C ALA A 117 -16.71 11.87 4.74
N ARG A 118 -17.66 11.25 4.03
CA ARG A 118 -18.03 9.84 4.22
C ARG A 118 -16.86 8.89 3.92
N TYR A 119 -15.91 9.31 3.08
CA TYR A 119 -14.75 8.51 2.72
C TYR A 119 -13.48 8.92 3.48
N PHE A 120 -13.63 9.39 4.74
CA PHE A 120 -12.50 9.82 5.58
C PHE A 120 -11.40 8.76 5.73
N TRP A 121 -11.76 7.49 5.65
CA TRP A 121 -10.83 6.37 5.68
C TRP A 121 -9.81 6.39 4.53
N MET A 122 -10.16 6.94 3.35
CA MET A 122 -9.21 7.13 2.25
C MET A 122 -8.14 8.14 2.63
N HIS A 123 -8.51 9.23 3.33
CA HIS A 123 -7.56 10.23 3.83
C HIS A 123 -6.64 9.62 4.90
N ALA A 124 -7.19 8.80 5.79
CA ALA A 124 -6.39 8.10 6.81
C ALA A 124 -5.34 7.18 6.16
N MET A 125 -5.71 6.41 5.10
CA MET A 125 -4.76 5.58 4.35
C MET A 125 -3.64 6.42 3.72
N VAL A 126 -3.99 7.51 3.04
CA VAL A 126 -3.00 8.39 2.41
C VAL A 126 -2.12 9.05 3.46
N PHE A 127 -2.68 9.48 4.59
CA PHE A 127 -1.92 10.07 5.69
C PHE A 127 -0.89 9.10 6.26
N ILE A 128 -1.30 7.87 6.60
CA ILE A 128 -0.37 6.83 7.09
C ILE A 128 0.70 6.53 6.04
N TRP A 129 0.32 6.40 4.77
CA TRP A 129 1.26 6.17 3.69
C TRP A 129 2.29 7.29 3.56
N LEU A 130 1.86 8.57 3.58
CA LEU A 130 2.76 9.73 3.54
C LEU A 130 3.69 9.78 4.77
N MET A 131 3.19 9.45 5.94
CA MET A 131 3.99 9.37 7.16
C MET A 131 5.15 8.36 7.01
N PHE A 132 4.87 7.19 6.42
CA PHE A 132 5.93 6.20 6.16
C PHE A 132 6.86 6.61 5.02
N ILE A 133 6.37 7.23 3.95
CA ILE A 133 7.23 7.82 2.92
C ILE A 133 8.20 8.81 3.57
N PHE A 134 7.71 9.70 4.41
CA PHE A 134 8.54 10.68 5.11
C PHE A 134 9.54 10.00 6.06
N ALA A 135 9.10 9.02 6.83
CA ALA A 135 9.97 8.27 7.74
C ALA A 135 11.11 7.55 6.99
N LEU A 136 10.80 6.80 5.92
CA LEU A 136 11.74 5.96 5.21
C LEU A 136 12.66 6.72 4.24
N PHE A 137 12.20 7.82 3.67
CA PHE A 137 12.96 8.55 2.65
C PHE A 137 13.60 9.84 3.16
N VAL A 138 13.12 10.40 4.28
CA VAL A 138 13.65 11.63 4.87
C VAL A 138 14.30 11.38 6.21
N ILE A 139 13.56 10.81 7.17
CA ILE A 139 14.05 10.66 8.55
C ILE A 139 15.18 9.64 8.61
N GLU A 140 14.96 8.45 8.07
CA GLU A 140 15.93 7.34 8.17
C GLU A 140 17.30 7.68 7.53
N PRO A 141 17.41 8.18 6.28
CA PRO A 141 18.70 8.56 5.71
C PRO A 141 19.41 9.65 6.50
N PHE A 142 18.65 10.59 7.09
CA PHE A 142 19.20 11.64 7.94
C PHE A 142 19.78 11.07 9.24
N PHE A 143 19.07 10.12 9.86
CA PHE A 143 19.53 9.45 11.08
C PHE A 143 20.75 8.56 10.80
N ILE A 144 20.77 7.77 9.74
CA ILE A 144 21.93 6.94 9.36
C ILE A 144 23.17 7.81 9.19
N LYS A 145 23.06 8.96 8.55
CA LYS A 145 24.17 9.89 8.34
C LYS A 145 24.72 10.48 9.65
N ASN A 146 23.87 10.62 10.68
CA ASN A 146 24.25 11.18 11.99
C ASN A 146 24.62 10.11 13.04
N HIS A 147 24.18 8.83 12.85
CA HIS A 147 24.39 7.75 13.85
C HIS A 147 25.86 7.41 14.09
N GLY A 148 26.76 7.68 13.15
CA GLY A 148 28.21 7.55 13.39
C GLY A 148 28.73 8.40 14.56
N ARG A 149 27.97 9.39 15.03
CA ARG A 149 28.29 10.24 16.19
C ARG A 149 27.63 9.78 17.50
N LEU A 150 26.46 9.14 17.44
CA LEU A 150 25.64 8.82 18.63
C LEU A 150 25.97 7.49 19.29
N ILE A 151 26.63 6.55 18.59
CA ILE A 151 27.06 5.24 19.14
C ILE A 151 28.11 5.42 20.25
N LYS A 152 28.77 6.59 20.35
CA LYS A 152 29.80 6.86 21.36
C LYS A 152 29.27 7.11 22.79
N ASP A 153 27.97 7.37 22.98
CA ASP A 153 27.46 7.91 24.26
C ASP A 153 26.81 6.87 25.19
N GLY A 154 26.89 5.58 24.93
CA GLY A 154 26.47 4.51 25.88
C GLY A 154 24.97 4.36 26.16
N ASN A 155 24.09 5.11 25.50
CA ASN A 155 22.63 5.16 25.75
C ASN A 155 21.80 4.14 24.95
N GLY A 156 22.42 3.10 24.36
CA GLY A 156 21.77 2.19 23.41
C GLY A 156 20.43 1.57 23.87
N ILE A 157 20.30 1.20 25.15
CA ILE A 157 19.04 0.60 25.67
C ILE A 157 17.91 1.63 25.77
N SER A 158 18.24 2.88 26.16
CA SER A 158 17.25 3.99 26.20
C SER A 158 16.72 4.29 24.81
N ASP A 159 17.58 4.27 23.83
CA ASP A 159 17.23 4.56 22.43
C ASP A 159 16.38 3.45 21.82
N LEU A 160 16.67 2.18 22.11
CA LEU A 160 15.81 1.05 21.71
C LEU A 160 14.41 1.12 22.31
N LYS A 161 14.25 1.61 23.57
CA LYS A 161 12.93 1.82 24.16
C LYS A 161 12.13 2.89 23.42
N LYS A 162 12.78 4.03 23.12
CA LYS A 162 12.13 5.11 22.35
C LYS A 162 11.73 4.64 20.96
N THR A 163 12.64 3.96 20.26
CA THR A 163 12.39 3.36 18.95
C THR A 163 11.22 2.39 19.00
N GLN A 164 11.16 1.49 19.99
CA GLN A 164 10.04 0.57 20.18
C GLN A 164 8.72 1.31 20.38
N THR A 165 8.69 2.37 21.18
CA THR A 165 7.47 3.15 21.42
C THR A 165 6.98 3.80 20.14
N VAL A 166 7.88 4.42 19.36
CA VAL A 166 7.52 5.04 18.08
C VAL A 166 6.97 4.00 17.10
N HIS A 167 7.65 2.86 16.94
CA HIS A 167 7.19 1.78 16.07
C HIS A 167 5.84 1.20 16.53
N ALA A 168 5.62 1.06 17.85
CA ALA A 168 4.35 0.58 18.40
C ALA A 168 3.19 1.54 18.11
N VAL A 169 3.40 2.85 18.28
CA VAL A 169 2.37 3.86 17.97
C VAL A 169 2.02 3.83 16.48
N ILE A 170 3.04 3.84 15.63
CA ILE A 170 2.84 3.78 14.17
C ILE A 170 2.13 2.48 13.76
N PHE A 171 2.53 1.35 14.34
CA PHE A 171 1.90 0.06 14.09
C PHE A 171 0.42 0.06 14.48
N ILE A 172 0.08 0.53 15.69
CA ILE A 172 -1.31 0.61 16.16
C ILE A 172 -2.15 1.51 15.25
N LEU A 173 -1.65 2.69 14.88
CA LEU A 173 -2.33 3.60 13.95
C LEU A 173 -2.55 2.94 12.59
N SER A 174 -1.56 2.19 12.09
CA SER A 174 -1.69 1.46 10.83
C SER A 174 -2.75 0.37 10.89
N VAL A 175 -2.79 -0.41 11.98
CA VAL A 175 -3.81 -1.48 12.16
C VAL A 175 -5.21 -0.88 12.24
N ILE A 176 -5.38 0.21 13.00
CA ILE A 176 -6.67 0.93 13.07
C ILE A 176 -7.08 1.43 11.69
N THR A 177 -6.14 2.03 10.94
CA THR A 177 -6.41 2.53 9.60
C THR A 177 -6.81 1.40 8.64
N ILE A 178 -6.13 0.26 8.67
CA ILE A 178 -6.48 -0.92 7.86
C ILE A 178 -7.89 -1.38 8.21
N PHE A 179 -8.21 -1.53 9.51
CA PHE A 179 -9.51 -1.97 9.97
C PHE A 179 -10.63 -1.04 9.49
N ILE A 180 -10.49 0.27 9.72
CA ILE A 180 -11.46 1.28 9.29
C ILE A 180 -11.60 1.30 7.75
N SER A 181 -10.49 1.15 7.02
CA SER A 181 -10.50 1.15 5.56
C SER A 181 -11.22 -0.07 4.98
N VAL A 182 -11.06 -1.24 5.60
CA VAL A 182 -11.81 -2.44 5.20
C VAL A 182 -13.31 -2.24 5.43
N LEU A 183 -13.72 -1.72 6.58
CA LEU A 183 -15.14 -1.42 6.87
C LEU A 183 -15.70 -0.37 5.90
N GLY A 184 -14.95 0.69 5.64
CA GLY A 184 -15.35 1.75 4.70
C GLY A 184 -15.49 1.24 3.28
N ALA A 185 -14.54 0.41 2.82
CA ALA A 185 -14.59 -0.18 1.48
C ALA A 185 -15.79 -1.13 1.27
N HIS A 186 -16.31 -1.73 2.34
CA HIS A 186 -17.50 -2.58 2.32
C HIS A 186 -18.81 -1.81 2.61
N GLY A 187 -18.78 -0.47 2.69
CA GLY A 187 -19.95 0.35 2.89
C GLY A 187 -20.54 0.32 4.31
N VAL A 188 -19.77 -0.15 5.30
CA VAL A 188 -20.21 -0.20 6.71
C VAL A 188 -20.17 1.18 7.37
N LEU A 189 -19.33 2.09 6.85
CA LEU A 189 -19.10 3.42 7.40
C LEU A 189 -19.71 4.56 6.54
N ASN A 190 -20.47 4.22 5.50
CA ASN A 190 -21.07 5.18 4.57
C ASN A 190 -22.55 5.34 4.81
#